data_58e331b22505c3055a6c5f9a97f680b0
#
_entry.id   58e331b22505c3055a6c5f9a97f680b0
#
_cell.length_a   1.000
_cell.length_b   1.000
_cell.length_c   1.000
_cell.angle_alpha   90.00
_cell.angle_beta   90.00
_cell.angle_gamma   90.00
#
_symmetry.space_group_name_H-M   'P 1'
#
loop_
_entity.id
_entity.type
_entity.pdbx_description
1 polymer ?
#
loop_
_entity_poly.entity_id
_entity_poly.type
_entity_poly.pdbx_seq_one_letter_code
_entity_poly.pdbx_strand_id
1 'polypeptide(L)'
;MKGVVYYNEEEAKRNQAFIEDLLKEATNTGIELKLITEPPTEPLHFILFRDRHPDLSLKLEQAGYRMYNRASVQKIANDKLRTFELATLLGIPAVPTFRADRFPQLPFIFKTRGGHGGSEVFLCESTQQVEEVLNQFNSDELIAQPFIESNATDVRVFMLGNEILGAVKRTGAEDSFKSNYTLGGTIEKFTLNDSQTKQVQKISQAISSDYIGIDFILPTEGGWLLNEIEDPVGARSLYQTHDFSVAKKLLDYISKQLGDER
;
A
#
# COMPACT_ATOMS: atom_id res chain seq x y z
N MET A 1 -4.10 5.67 26.89
CA MET A 1 -4.14 6.51 25.66
C MET A 1 -5.49 6.40 25.02
N LYS A 2 -5.97 7.48 24.34
CA LYS A 2 -7.25 7.49 23.63
C LYS A 2 -6.97 7.72 22.15
N GLY A 3 -7.40 6.81 21.30
CA GLY A 3 -7.24 6.89 19.85
C GLY A 3 -8.45 6.38 19.10
N VAL A 4 -8.45 6.56 17.80
CA VAL A 4 -9.46 6.01 16.90
C VAL A 4 -8.82 5.31 15.71
N VAL A 5 -9.50 4.30 15.19
CA VAL A 5 -9.25 3.79 13.85
C VAL A 5 -10.32 4.34 12.92
N TYR A 6 -9.89 5.06 11.88
CA TYR A 6 -10.77 5.66 10.89
C TYR A 6 -10.82 4.81 9.64
N TYR A 7 -12.01 4.50 9.19
CA TYR A 7 -12.33 3.90 7.90
C TYR A 7 -13.57 4.59 7.31
N ASN A 8 -13.68 4.68 5.99
CA ASN A 8 -15.00 4.91 5.42
C ASN A 8 -15.89 3.66 5.62
N GLU A 9 -17.20 3.82 5.48
CA GLU A 9 -18.17 2.74 5.79
C GLU A 9 -17.96 1.46 4.97
N GLU A 10 -17.61 1.56 3.68
CA GLU A 10 -17.38 0.39 2.82
C GLU A 10 -16.12 -0.36 3.22
N GLU A 11 -15.03 0.36 3.41
CA GLU A 11 -13.77 -0.24 3.83
C GLU A 11 -13.84 -0.78 5.27
N ALA A 12 -14.64 -0.19 6.16
CA ALA A 12 -14.90 -0.76 7.49
C ALA A 12 -15.53 -2.15 7.39
N LYS A 13 -16.53 -2.32 6.53
CA LYS A 13 -17.18 -3.62 6.28
C LYS A 13 -16.19 -4.67 5.72
N ARG A 14 -15.35 -4.26 4.76
CA ARG A 14 -14.32 -5.14 4.16
C ARG A 14 -13.23 -5.57 5.11
N ASN A 15 -12.92 -4.73 6.09
CA ASN A 15 -11.80 -4.93 7.02
C ASN A 15 -12.23 -5.30 8.44
N GLN A 16 -13.48 -5.76 8.62
CA GLN A 16 -14.08 -6.03 9.92
C GLN A 16 -13.18 -6.90 10.82
N ALA A 17 -12.63 -8.01 10.31
CA ALA A 17 -11.78 -8.89 11.09
C ALA A 17 -10.50 -8.21 11.61
N PHE A 18 -9.88 -7.32 10.82
CA PHE A 18 -8.71 -6.56 11.25
C PHE A 18 -9.09 -5.47 12.27
N ILE A 19 -10.25 -4.85 12.11
CA ILE A 19 -10.78 -3.88 13.07
C ILE A 19 -11.05 -4.55 14.42
N GLU A 20 -11.70 -5.72 14.43
CA GLU A 20 -11.96 -6.50 15.64
C GLU A 20 -10.65 -6.89 16.34
N ASP A 21 -9.62 -7.29 15.59
CA ASP A 21 -8.29 -7.60 16.16
C ASP A 21 -7.64 -6.34 16.77
N LEU A 22 -7.71 -5.19 16.09
CA LEU A 22 -7.22 -3.91 16.62
C LEU A 22 -7.92 -3.53 17.93
N LEU A 23 -9.24 -3.63 17.99
CA LEU A 23 -10.01 -3.28 19.20
C LEU A 23 -9.71 -4.23 20.36
N LYS A 24 -9.56 -5.52 20.08
CA LYS A 24 -9.17 -6.55 21.04
C LYS A 24 -7.77 -6.27 21.61
N GLU A 25 -6.78 -6.07 20.74
CA GLU A 25 -5.40 -5.82 21.15
C GLU A 25 -5.26 -4.47 21.87
N ALA A 26 -6.05 -3.46 21.49
CA ALA A 26 -6.10 -2.19 22.22
C ALA A 26 -6.55 -2.37 23.68
N THR A 27 -7.55 -3.21 23.91
CA THR A 27 -8.01 -3.55 25.26
C THR A 27 -6.89 -4.22 26.07
N ASN A 28 -6.15 -5.15 25.45
CA ASN A 28 -5.04 -5.85 26.09
C ASN A 28 -3.86 -4.91 26.47
N THR A 29 -3.69 -3.82 25.73
CA THR A 29 -2.59 -2.85 25.92
C THR A 29 -3.00 -1.59 26.70
N GLY A 30 -4.25 -1.52 27.17
CA GLY A 30 -4.77 -0.37 27.90
C GLY A 30 -4.98 0.89 27.05
N ILE A 31 -5.18 0.71 25.74
CA ILE A 31 -5.51 1.79 24.80
C ILE A 31 -7.03 1.84 24.65
N GLU A 32 -7.63 2.99 24.89
CA GLU A 32 -9.03 3.25 24.50
C GLU A 32 -9.08 3.52 22.99
N LEU A 33 -9.42 2.49 22.21
CA LEU A 33 -9.52 2.56 20.76
C LEU A 33 -10.98 2.38 20.32
N LYS A 34 -11.44 3.20 19.37
CA LYS A 34 -12.79 3.10 18.78
C LYS A 34 -12.70 3.15 17.26
N LEU A 35 -13.59 2.41 16.59
CA LEU A 35 -13.84 2.60 15.16
C LEU A 35 -14.69 3.86 14.97
N ILE A 36 -14.31 4.69 14.01
CA ILE A 36 -15.11 5.81 13.52
C ILE A 36 -15.15 5.81 11.99
N THR A 37 -16.25 6.28 11.43
CA THR A 37 -16.44 6.44 9.97
C THR A 37 -16.63 7.90 9.56
N GLU A 38 -16.71 8.78 10.55
CA GLU A 38 -16.79 10.23 10.39
C GLU A 38 -15.59 10.91 11.08
N PRO A 39 -15.16 12.09 10.61
CA PRO A 39 -14.08 12.84 11.24
C PRO A 39 -14.36 13.12 12.73
N PRO A 40 -13.37 12.90 13.62
CA PRO A 40 -13.56 13.16 15.05
C PRO A 40 -13.66 14.67 15.34
N THR A 41 -14.42 14.98 16.39
CA THR A 41 -14.56 16.36 16.91
C THR A 41 -13.98 16.53 18.30
N GLU A 42 -13.55 15.43 18.95
CA GLU A 42 -12.98 15.41 20.28
C GLU A 42 -11.45 15.29 20.26
N PRO A 43 -10.75 15.77 21.29
CA PRO A 43 -9.29 15.59 21.38
C PRO A 43 -8.91 14.11 21.49
N LEU A 44 -7.95 13.70 20.67
CA LEU A 44 -7.40 12.33 20.61
C LEU A 44 -5.88 12.39 20.68
N HIS A 45 -5.25 11.30 21.17
CA HIS A 45 -3.80 11.16 21.14
C HIS A 45 -3.32 10.77 19.75
N PHE A 46 -4.14 9.99 18.99
CA PHE A 46 -3.82 9.58 17.64
C PHE A 46 -5.05 9.16 16.84
N ILE A 47 -4.89 9.17 15.53
CA ILE A 47 -5.81 8.56 14.55
C ILE A 47 -5.02 7.54 13.73
N LEU A 48 -5.39 6.27 13.81
CA LEU A 48 -4.97 5.25 12.85
C LEU A 48 -5.87 5.39 11.61
N PHE A 49 -5.34 6.10 10.59
CA PHE A 49 -6.11 6.46 9.40
C PHE A 49 -5.98 5.36 8.35
N ARG A 50 -7.09 4.72 8.04
CA ARG A 50 -7.17 3.55 7.16
C ARG A 50 -8.05 3.77 5.94
N ASP A 51 -8.03 5.00 5.42
CA ASP A 51 -8.73 5.40 4.20
C ASP A 51 -7.78 6.00 3.17
N ARG A 52 -8.16 5.98 1.89
CA ARG A 52 -7.40 6.56 0.78
C ARG A 52 -7.90 7.98 0.46
N HIS A 53 -7.85 8.84 1.45
CA HIS A 53 -8.32 10.22 1.33
C HIS A 53 -7.27 11.21 1.87
N PRO A 54 -6.17 11.47 1.12
CA PRO A 54 -5.04 12.26 1.60
C PRO A 54 -5.42 13.71 1.97
N ASP A 55 -6.45 14.29 1.34
CA ASP A 55 -6.91 15.64 1.69
C ASP A 55 -7.65 15.67 3.02
N LEU A 56 -8.41 14.64 3.37
CA LEU A 56 -9.01 14.51 4.69
C LEU A 56 -7.91 14.29 5.75
N SER A 57 -6.97 13.38 5.47
CA SER A 57 -5.83 13.15 6.35
C SER A 57 -5.05 14.45 6.62
N LEU A 58 -4.80 15.27 5.59
CA LEU A 58 -4.14 16.57 5.73
C LEU A 58 -4.96 17.55 6.59
N LYS A 59 -6.28 17.62 6.41
CA LYS A 59 -7.16 18.47 7.23
C LYS A 59 -7.11 18.06 8.70
N LEU A 60 -7.09 16.76 8.99
CA LEU A 60 -6.99 16.25 10.36
C LEU A 60 -5.62 16.56 10.99
N GLU A 61 -4.53 16.45 10.23
CA GLU A 61 -3.20 16.90 10.68
C GLU A 61 -3.17 18.40 11.00
N GLN A 62 -3.75 19.23 10.13
CA GLN A 62 -3.85 20.69 10.35
C GLN A 62 -4.71 21.05 11.55
N ALA A 63 -5.69 20.21 11.90
CA ALA A 63 -6.49 20.33 13.12
C ALA A 63 -5.74 19.86 14.38
N GLY A 64 -4.48 19.40 14.25
CA GLY A 64 -3.63 19.01 15.37
C GLY A 64 -3.67 17.53 15.75
N TYR A 65 -4.34 16.68 14.98
CA TYR A 65 -4.35 15.24 15.24
C TYR A 65 -3.05 14.57 14.79
N ARG A 66 -2.52 13.65 15.59
CA ARG A 66 -1.41 12.78 15.21
C ARG A 66 -1.95 11.63 14.34
N MET A 67 -1.49 11.59 13.09
CA MET A 67 -1.95 10.61 12.11
C MET A 67 -0.95 9.45 11.95
N TYR A 68 -1.46 8.24 11.73
CA TYR A 68 -0.75 7.03 11.32
C TYR A 68 -1.49 6.37 10.12
N ASN A 69 -1.01 6.44 8.85
CA ASN A 69 0.10 7.25 8.37
C ASN A 69 -0.30 8.73 8.18
N ARG A 70 0.73 9.57 8.02
CA ARG A 70 0.55 10.99 7.71
C ARG A 70 0.09 11.19 6.27
N ALA A 71 -0.57 12.32 6.01
CA ALA A 71 -1.03 12.71 4.67
C ALA A 71 0.10 12.75 3.62
N SER A 72 1.32 13.12 4.02
CA SER A 72 2.49 13.12 3.13
C SER A 72 2.85 11.72 2.63
N VAL A 73 2.72 10.69 3.48
CA VAL A 73 2.93 9.28 3.11
C VAL A 73 1.87 8.85 2.11
N GLN A 74 0.59 9.12 2.41
CA GLN A 74 -0.53 8.77 1.53
C GLN A 74 -0.42 9.39 0.13
N LYS A 75 0.01 10.65 0.04
CA LYS A 75 0.19 11.34 -1.24
C LYS A 75 1.24 10.69 -2.13
N ILE A 76 2.22 10.01 -1.56
CA ILE A 76 3.25 9.27 -2.31
C ILE A 76 2.78 7.84 -2.58
N ALA A 77 2.33 7.14 -1.55
CA ALA A 77 1.93 5.74 -1.63
C ALA A 77 0.75 5.52 -2.58
N ASN A 78 -0.26 6.38 -2.51
CA ASN A 78 -1.47 6.23 -3.33
C ASN A 78 -1.37 6.90 -4.72
N ASP A 79 -0.17 7.19 -5.21
CA ASP A 79 0.08 7.72 -6.54
C ASP A 79 1.27 6.97 -7.18
N LYS A 80 0.98 6.11 -8.14
CA LYS A 80 1.98 5.26 -8.81
C LYS A 80 3.07 6.05 -9.53
N LEU A 81 2.74 7.23 -10.05
CA LEU A 81 3.73 8.11 -10.67
C LEU A 81 4.70 8.67 -9.62
N ARG A 82 4.19 9.13 -8.48
CA ARG A 82 5.03 9.62 -7.37
C ARG A 82 5.86 8.51 -6.74
N THR A 83 5.33 7.30 -6.64
CA THR A 83 6.10 6.12 -6.21
C THR A 83 7.28 5.86 -7.15
N PHE A 84 7.08 5.96 -8.48
CA PHE A 84 8.15 5.84 -9.46
C PHE A 84 9.17 6.99 -9.37
N GLU A 85 8.72 8.22 -9.21
CA GLU A 85 9.59 9.39 -9.00
C GLU A 85 10.46 9.22 -7.74
N LEU A 86 9.87 8.76 -6.64
CA LEU A 86 10.59 8.43 -5.41
C LEU A 86 11.65 7.34 -5.66
N ALA A 87 11.28 6.24 -6.33
CA ALA A 87 12.21 5.16 -6.65
C ALA A 87 13.41 5.68 -7.46
N THR A 88 13.15 6.52 -8.46
CA THR A 88 14.17 7.15 -9.29
C THR A 88 15.12 8.01 -8.46
N LEU A 89 14.58 8.85 -7.58
CA LEU A 89 15.37 9.69 -6.67
C LEU A 89 16.24 8.85 -5.73
N LEU A 90 15.74 7.72 -5.28
CA LEU A 90 16.43 6.80 -4.39
C LEU A 90 17.39 5.84 -5.12
N GLY A 91 17.41 5.82 -6.46
CA GLY A 91 18.18 4.86 -7.24
C GLY A 91 17.73 3.40 -7.03
N ILE A 92 16.43 3.19 -6.82
CA ILE A 92 15.82 1.86 -6.64
C ILE A 92 15.23 1.42 -7.98
N PRO A 93 15.55 0.20 -8.47
CA PRO A 93 14.93 -0.33 -9.67
C PRO A 93 13.41 -0.38 -9.54
N ALA A 94 12.71 0.20 -10.50
CA ALA A 94 11.25 0.27 -10.51
C ALA A 94 10.71 0.01 -11.91
N VAL A 95 9.44 -0.38 -12.00
CA VAL A 95 8.75 -0.49 -13.28
C VAL A 95 8.71 0.88 -13.94
N PRO A 96 9.29 1.07 -15.14
CA PRO A 96 9.25 2.34 -15.83
C PRO A 96 7.81 2.86 -15.94
N THR A 97 7.56 4.07 -15.47
CA THR A 97 6.22 4.63 -15.38
C THR A 97 6.15 5.95 -16.12
N PHE A 98 5.21 6.06 -17.03
CA PHE A 98 5.02 7.20 -17.90
C PHE A 98 3.64 7.81 -17.68
N ARG A 99 3.51 9.09 -18.01
CA ARG A 99 2.18 9.70 -18.16
C ARG A 99 1.48 9.11 -19.39
N ALA A 100 0.16 9.10 -19.40
CA ALA A 100 -0.62 8.48 -20.47
C ALA A 100 -0.41 9.12 -21.87
N ASP A 101 0.12 10.31 -21.96
CA ASP A 101 0.51 10.98 -23.22
C ASP A 101 1.85 10.48 -23.81
N ARG A 102 2.59 9.64 -23.07
CA ARG A 102 3.93 9.11 -23.45
C ARG A 102 4.05 7.63 -23.15
N PHE A 103 3.10 6.84 -23.60
CA PHE A 103 3.11 5.40 -23.36
C PHE A 103 4.19 4.65 -24.15
N PRO A 104 4.68 3.49 -23.63
CA PRO A 104 5.69 2.65 -24.29
C PRO A 104 5.10 1.95 -25.53
N GLN A 105 5.95 1.16 -26.21
CA GLN A 105 5.48 0.28 -27.28
C GLN A 105 4.58 -0.83 -26.74
N LEU A 106 3.64 -1.27 -27.57
CA LEU A 106 2.75 -2.41 -27.27
C LEU A 106 3.56 -3.73 -27.14
N PRO A 107 3.20 -4.63 -26.23
CA PRO A 107 2.12 -4.50 -25.25
C PRO A 107 2.55 -3.68 -24.03
N PHE A 108 1.60 -2.95 -23.43
CA PHE A 108 1.83 -2.20 -22.20
C PHE A 108 0.56 -2.18 -21.31
N ILE A 109 0.72 -1.71 -20.06
CA ILE A 109 -0.35 -1.62 -19.09
C ILE A 109 -0.74 -0.16 -18.85
N PHE A 110 -2.02 0.20 -19.02
CA PHE A 110 -2.57 1.38 -18.38
C PHE A 110 -3.06 1.05 -16.97
N LYS A 111 -2.84 1.98 -16.05
CA LYS A 111 -3.38 1.95 -14.68
C LYS A 111 -3.87 3.34 -14.30
N THR A 112 -4.91 3.42 -13.47
CA THR A 112 -5.18 4.70 -12.80
C THR A 112 -4.10 4.98 -11.76
N ARG A 113 -3.73 6.24 -11.62
CA ARG A 113 -2.65 6.68 -10.70
C ARG A 113 -2.96 6.30 -9.26
N GLY A 114 -4.23 6.54 -8.83
CA GLY A 114 -4.70 6.26 -7.48
C GLY A 114 -5.45 4.94 -7.31
N GLY A 115 -5.66 4.17 -8.39
CA GLY A 115 -6.41 2.90 -8.35
C GLY A 115 -5.74 1.84 -7.49
N HIS A 116 -6.55 0.97 -6.92
CA HIS A 116 -6.11 -0.10 -6.04
C HIS A 116 -6.86 -1.42 -6.30
N GLY A 117 -6.33 -2.54 -5.79
CA GLY A 117 -6.98 -3.85 -5.91
C GLY A 117 -7.01 -4.44 -7.31
N GLY A 118 -6.34 -3.81 -8.30
CA GLY A 118 -6.22 -4.32 -9.67
C GLY A 118 -7.46 -4.15 -10.55
N SER A 119 -8.50 -3.43 -10.10
CA SER A 119 -9.73 -3.21 -10.88
C SER A 119 -9.50 -2.31 -12.10
N GLU A 120 -8.61 -1.33 -11.97
CA GLU A 120 -8.31 -0.32 -12.99
C GLU A 120 -6.91 -0.54 -13.59
N VAL A 121 -6.69 -1.77 -14.08
CA VAL A 121 -5.44 -2.21 -14.72
C VAL A 121 -5.79 -2.86 -16.05
N PHE A 122 -5.35 -2.27 -17.15
CA PHE A 122 -5.72 -2.59 -18.51
C PHE A 122 -4.48 -2.97 -19.33
N LEU A 123 -4.43 -4.21 -19.81
CA LEU A 123 -3.42 -4.64 -20.78
C LEU A 123 -3.83 -4.15 -22.17
N CYS A 124 -2.96 -3.39 -22.79
CA CYS A 124 -3.12 -2.89 -24.16
C CYS A 124 -2.16 -3.63 -25.10
N GLU A 125 -2.70 -4.41 -26.01
CA GLU A 125 -1.98 -5.17 -27.04
C GLU A 125 -2.22 -4.61 -28.44
N SER A 126 -3.19 -3.69 -28.57
CA SER A 126 -3.56 -3.05 -29.83
C SER A 126 -3.90 -1.57 -29.64
N THR A 127 -3.81 -0.80 -30.73
CA THR A 127 -4.19 0.63 -30.74
C THR A 127 -5.67 0.83 -30.38
N GLN A 128 -6.54 -0.09 -30.79
CA GLN A 128 -7.96 -0.04 -30.44
C GLN A 128 -8.17 -0.09 -28.93
N GLN A 129 -7.49 -1.02 -28.22
CA GLN A 129 -7.58 -1.09 -26.74
C GLN A 129 -7.05 0.16 -26.05
N VAL A 130 -6.01 0.78 -26.62
CA VAL A 130 -5.49 2.08 -26.14
C VAL A 130 -6.57 3.16 -26.22
N GLU A 131 -7.24 3.28 -27.38
CA GLU A 131 -8.32 4.24 -27.59
C GLU A 131 -9.50 3.99 -26.67
N GLU A 132 -9.88 2.73 -26.47
CA GLU A 132 -10.96 2.33 -25.55
C GLU A 132 -10.70 2.80 -24.12
N VAL A 133 -9.47 2.63 -23.62
CA VAL A 133 -9.10 3.09 -22.25
C VAL A 133 -9.06 4.61 -22.18
N LEU A 134 -8.47 5.29 -23.17
CA LEU A 134 -8.40 6.75 -23.19
C LEU A 134 -9.77 7.43 -23.36
N ASN A 135 -10.76 6.72 -23.90
CA ASN A 135 -12.14 7.20 -23.95
C ASN A 135 -12.90 7.04 -22.62
N GLN A 136 -12.44 6.14 -21.74
CA GLN A 136 -13.09 5.87 -20.43
C GLN A 136 -12.50 6.70 -19.29
N PHE A 137 -11.23 7.08 -19.37
CA PHE A 137 -10.50 7.75 -18.31
C PHE A 137 -9.83 9.02 -18.80
N ASN A 138 -9.74 10.02 -17.92
CA ASN A 138 -8.96 11.19 -18.21
C ASN A 138 -7.47 10.84 -18.23
N SER A 139 -6.74 11.32 -19.24
CA SER A 139 -5.30 11.04 -19.41
C SER A 139 -4.45 11.45 -18.19
N ASP A 140 -4.87 12.48 -17.45
CA ASP A 140 -4.17 12.91 -16.24
C ASP A 140 -4.34 11.95 -15.05
N GLU A 141 -5.36 11.09 -15.10
CA GLU A 141 -5.64 10.05 -14.09
C GLU A 141 -4.93 8.74 -14.39
N LEU A 142 -4.35 8.59 -15.58
CA LEU A 142 -3.71 7.38 -16.05
C LEU A 142 -2.17 7.48 -16.00
N ILE A 143 -1.56 6.32 -15.80
CA ILE A 143 -0.14 6.05 -16.08
C ILE A 143 -0.02 4.87 -17.04
N ALA A 144 1.06 4.84 -17.81
CA ALA A 144 1.45 3.72 -18.65
C ALA A 144 2.72 3.06 -18.13
N GLN A 145 2.77 1.73 -18.16
CA GLN A 145 3.93 0.93 -17.79
C GLN A 145 4.16 -0.15 -18.84
N PRO A 146 5.41 -0.51 -19.23
CA PRO A 146 5.63 -1.65 -20.09
C PRO A 146 5.04 -2.91 -19.43
N PHE A 147 4.53 -3.83 -20.24
CA PHE A 147 4.15 -5.15 -19.75
C PHE A 147 5.41 -5.89 -19.30
N ILE A 148 5.47 -6.29 -18.04
CA ILE A 148 6.58 -7.07 -17.47
C ILE A 148 6.10 -8.49 -17.24
N GLU A 149 6.69 -9.43 -17.97
CA GLU A 149 6.41 -10.85 -17.77
C GLU A 149 6.93 -11.29 -16.40
N SER A 150 6.04 -11.75 -15.56
CA SER A 150 6.32 -12.13 -14.16
C SER A 150 5.61 -13.40 -13.72
N ASN A 151 4.97 -14.13 -14.65
CA ASN A 151 4.07 -15.25 -14.32
C ASN A 151 3.04 -14.84 -13.24
N ALA A 152 2.45 -13.66 -13.38
CA ALA A 152 1.55 -13.07 -12.41
C ALA A 152 2.08 -13.09 -10.96
N THR A 153 3.39 -12.93 -10.79
CA THR A 153 4.06 -13.04 -9.48
C THR A 153 4.61 -11.70 -9.02
N ASP A 154 4.31 -11.36 -7.77
CA ASP A 154 4.89 -10.22 -7.07
C ASP A 154 5.25 -10.57 -5.62
N VAL A 155 5.94 -9.64 -4.95
CA VAL A 155 6.24 -9.72 -3.52
C VAL A 155 5.74 -8.46 -2.86
N ARG A 156 4.90 -8.61 -1.83
CA ARG A 156 4.54 -7.54 -0.89
C ARG A 156 5.41 -7.60 0.34
N VAL A 157 6.11 -6.51 0.62
CA VAL A 157 6.86 -6.32 1.86
C VAL A 157 6.06 -5.41 2.79
N PHE A 158 5.84 -5.85 4.02
CA PHE A 158 5.13 -5.09 5.04
C PHE A 158 6.12 -4.38 5.95
N MET A 159 6.04 -3.06 6.00
CA MET A 159 6.90 -2.21 6.84
C MET A 159 6.11 -1.65 8.00
N LEU A 160 6.74 -1.59 9.18
CA LEU A 160 6.25 -0.84 10.33
C LEU A 160 7.38 0.07 10.83
N GLY A 161 7.28 1.37 10.52
CA GLY A 161 8.43 2.25 10.60
C GLY A 161 9.59 1.67 9.77
N ASN A 162 10.73 1.46 10.39
CA ASN A 162 11.93 0.89 9.76
C ASN A 162 12.03 -0.64 9.91
N GLU A 163 11.08 -1.28 10.60
CA GLU A 163 11.03 -2.73 10.78
C GLU A 163 10.30 -3.41 9.63
N ILE A 164 10.88 -4.48 9.11
CA ILE A 164 10.21 -5.38 8.17
C ILE A 164 9.40 -6.38 8.98
N LEU A 165 8.08 -6.28 8.95
CA LEU A 165 7.21 -7.25 9.63
C LEU A 165 7.22 -8.61 8.94
N GLY A 166 7.33 -8.60 7.62
CA GLY A 166 7.39 -9.80 6.80
C GLY A 166 7.27 -9.48 5.32
N ALA A 167 7.53 -10.47 4.49
CA ALA A 167 7.30 -10.39 3.06
C ALA A 167 6.54 -11.62 2.57
N VAL A 168 5.64 -11.39 1.62
CA VAL A 168 4.75 -12.42 1.07
C VAL A 168 4.85 -12.39 -0.44
N LYS A 169 5.25 -13.51 -1.04
CA LYS A 169 5.15 -13.74 -2.48
C LYS A 169 3.72 -14.11 -2.81
N ARG A 170 3.15 -13.47 -3.82
CA ARG A 170 1.80 -13.70 -4.30
C ARG A 170 1.88 -14.13 -5.76
N THR A 171 1.16 -15.17 -6.11
CA THR A 171 1.05 -15.65 -7.50
C THR A 171 -0.42 -15.66 -7.87
N GLY A 172 -0.79 -15.02 -8.96
CA GLY A 172 -2.16 -14.98 -9.49
C GLY A 172 -2.62 -16.33 -10.02
N ALA A 173 -3.89 -16.43 -10.45
CA ALA A 173 -4.41 -17.61 -11.13
C ALA A 173 -3.72 -17.81 -12.50
N GLU A 174 -3.71 -19.06 -13.02
CA GLU A 174 -2.97 -19.46 -14.23
C GLU A 174 -3.27 -18.61 -15.48
N ASP A 175 -4.50 -18.10 -15.62
CA ASP A 175 -4.91 -17.29 -16.79
C ASP A 175 -4.87 -15.77 -16.50
N SER A 176 -4.26 -15.34 -15.40
CA SER A 176 -4.21 -13.92 -15.01
C SER A 176 -2.80 -13.36 -15.20
N PHE A 177 -2.70 -12.16 -15.75
CA PHE A 177 -1.46 -11.37 -15.70
C PHE A 177 -1.33 -10.59 -14.38
N LYS A 178 -2.35 -10.63 -13.50
CA LYS A 178 -2.40 -9.93 -12.20
C LYS A 178 -2.06 -10.90 -11.07
N SER A 179 -1.16 -10.50 -10.17
CA SER A 179 -0.76 -11.27 -8.98
C SER A 179 -1.79 -11.26 -7.83
N ASN A 180 -3.03 -10.87 -8.11
CA ASN A 180 -4.06 -10.69 -7.10
C ASN A 180 -4.57 -12.04 -6.56
N TYR A 181 -4.00 -12.54 -5.45
CA TYR A 181 -4.28 -13.84 -4.87
C TYR A 181 -5.75 -14.00 -4.40
N THR A 182 -6.46 -12.90 -4.14
CA THR A 182 -7.88 -12.96 -3.74
C THR A 182 -8.81 -13.49 -4.83
N LEU A 183 -8.31 -13.63 -6.05
CA LEU A 183 -9.01 -14.17 -7.22
C LEU A 183 -8.60 -15.61 -7.54
N GLY A 184 -8.14 -16.40 -6.56
CA GLY A 184 -7.77 -17.81 -6.74
C GLY A 184 -6.26 -18.06 -6.85
N GLY A 185 -5.44 -17.08 -6.56
CA GLY A 185 -3.98 -17.21 -6.52
C GLY A 185 -3.47 -17.85 -5.22
N THR A 186 -2.15 -18.02 -5.13
CA THR A 186 -1.44 -18.56 -3.97
C THR A 186 -0.58 -17.52 -3.27
N ILE A 187 -0.29 -17.75 -2.00
CA ILE A 187 0.63 -16.92 -1.22
C ILE A 187 1.61 -17.80 -0.45
N GLU A 188 2.84 -17.34 -0.35
CA GLU A 188 3.88 -17.99 0.43
C GLU A 188 4.79 -16.95 1.11
N LYS A 189 5.40 -17.34 2.23
CA LYS A 189 6.39 -16.51 2.90
C LYS A 189 7.59 -16.28 1.99
N PHE A 190 8.07 -15.04 1.91
CA PHE A 190 9.24 -14.66 1.13
C PHE A 190 10.37 -14.17 2.05
N THR A 191 11.60 -14.57 1.74
CA THR A 191 12.77 -14.10 2.48
C THR A 191 13.56 -13.11 1.65
N LEU A 192 13.69 -11.89 2.15
CA LEU A 192 14.47 -10.84 1.50
C LEU A 192 15.96 -11.10 1.66
N ASN A 193 16.73 -10.84 0.61
CA ASN A 193 18.19 -10.75 0.72
C ASN A 193 18.61 -9.35 1.25
N ASP A 194 19.91 -9.18 1.53
CA ASP A 194 20.45 -7.93 2.11
C ASP A 194 20.21 -6.71 1.22
N SER A 195 20.29 -6.86 -0.11
CA SER A 195 20.06 -5.77 -1.06
C SER A 195 18.61 -5.33 -1.04
N GLN A 196 17.68 -6.29 -1.09
CA GLN A 196 16.24 -6.06 -1.01
C GLN A 196 15.85 -5.42 0.33
N THR A 197 16.40 -5.94 1.43
CA THR A 197 16.20 -5.37 2.77
C THR A 197 16.60 -3.89 2.83
N LYS A 198 17.78 -3.54 2.32
CA LYS A 198 18.25 -2.15 2.26
C LYS A 198 17.35 -1.25 1.41
N GLN A 199 16.85 -1.76 0.28
CA GLN A 199 15.96 -0.99 -0.60
C GLN A 199 14.63 -0.66 0.08
N VAL A 200 13.96 -1.64 0.70
CA VAL A 200 12.66 -1.42 1.36
C VAL A 200 12.80 -0.49 2.56
N GLN A 201 13.87 -0.63 3.35
CA GLN A 201 14.17 0.28 4.46
C GLN A 201 14.43 1.71 3.96
N LYS A 202 15.18 1.88 2.86
CA LYS A 202 15.43 3.18 2.25
C LYS A 202 14.15 3.87 1.79
N ILE A 203 13.19 3.12 1.23
CA ILE A 203 11.88 3.65 0.85
C ILE A 203 11.12 4.13 2.10
N SER A 204 10.95 3.26 3.09
CA SER A 204 10.20 3.57 4.31
C SER A 204 10.78 4.78 5.05
N GLN A 205 12.11 4.86 5.16
CA GLN A 205 12.82 6.00 5.77
C GLN A 205 12.60 7.30 4.99
N ALA A 206 12.70 7.26 3.65
CA ALA A 206 12.58 8.45 2.82
C ALA A 206 11.21 9.13 2.93
N ILE A 207 10.14 8.36 3.11
CA ILE A 207 8.78 8.90 3.29
C ILE A 207 8.37 8.96 4.77
N SER A 208 9.21 8.45 5.68
CA SER A 208 8.92 8.34 7.11
C SER A 208 7.56 7.68 7.38
N SER A 209 7.33 6.52 6.76
CA SER A 209 6.07 5.79 6.88
C SER A 209 5.94 5.10 8.24
N ASP A 210 4.68 4.89 8.65
CA ASP A 210 4.36 4.08 9.82
C ASP A 210 4.06 2.64 9.41
N TYR A 211 2.89 2.36 8.80
CA TYR A 211 2.53 1.02 8.34
C TYR A 211 2.12 1.04 6.87
N ILE A 212 2.94 0.44 6.02
CA ILE A 212 2.74 0.39 4.56
C ILE A 212 3.04 -0.99 3.99
N GLY A 213 2.51 -1.26 2.80
CA GLY A 213 2.94 -2.33 1.90
C GLY A 213 3.80 -1.78 0.77
N ILE A 214 4.85 -2.48 0.41
CA ILE A 214 5.68 -2.15 -0.75
C ILE A 214 5.66 -3.36 -1.69
N ASP A 215 5.15 -3.16 -2.90
CA ASP A 215 4.95 -4.22 -3.88
C ASP A 215 6.04 -4.20 -4.95
N PHE A 216 6.67 -5.36 -5.16
CA PHE A 216 7.71 -5.55 -6.17
C PHE A 216 7.31 -6.64 -7.16
N ILE A 217 7.42 -6.36 -8.44
CA ILE A 217 7.30 -7.36 -9.50
C ILE A 217 8.59 -8.18 -9.57
N LEU A 218 8.45 -9.49 -9.77
CA LEU A 218 9.53 -10.42 -10.05
C LEU A 218 9.53 -10.79 -11.54
N PRO A 219 10.31 -10.10 -12.41
CA PRO A 219 10.38 -10.45 -13.82
C PRO A 219 10.89 -11.88 -14.01
N THR A 220 10.38 -12.60 -15.03
CA THR A 220 10.84 -13.96 -15.38
C THR A 220 12.31 -14.02 -15.77
N GLU A 221 12.83 -12.94 -16.32
CA GLU A 221 14.26 -12.80 -16.67
C GLU A 221 15.15 -12.54 -15.45
N GLY A 222 14.54 -12.50 -14.27
CA GLY A 222 15.20 -12.15 -13.02
C GLY A 222 15.10 -10.66 -12.69
N GLY A 223 15.34 -10.36 -11.44
CA GLY A 223 15.28 -8.98 -10.97
C GLY A 223 14.22 -8.74 -9.90
N TRP A 224 14.04 -7.47 -9.58
CA TRP A 224 13.22 -6.98 -8.48
C TRP A 224 12.89 -5.51 -8.78
N LEU A 225 11.65 -5.25 -9.17
CA LEU A 225 11.21 -3.92 -9.62
C LEU A 225 10.10 -3.39 -8.71
N LEU A 226 10.33 -2.24 -8.07
CA LEU A 226 9.28 -1.55 -7.34
C LEU A 226 8.11 -1.24 -8.29
N ASN A 227 6.90 -1.66 -7.89
CA ASN A 227 5.67 -1.43 -8.64
C ASN A 227 4.79 -0.37 -8.00
N GLU A 228 4.49 -0.53 -6.71
CA GLU A 228 3.67 0.42 -5.95
C GLU A 228 3.96 0.38 -4.45
N ILE A 229 3.56 1.46 -3.76
CA ILE A 229 3.47 1.52 -2.30
C ILE A 229 1.99 1.60 -1.95
N GLU A 230 1.55 0.83 -0.97
CA GLU A 230 0.15 0.76 -0.55
C GLU A 230 -0.05 1.32 0.86
N ASP A 231 -0.92 2.31 0.98
CA ASP A 231 -1.40 2.88 2.24
C ASP A 231 -2.90 3.27 2.10
N PRO A 232 -3.80 2.67 2.88
CA PRO A 232 -3.56 1.64 3.88
C PRO A 232 -3.34 0.24 3.28
N VAL A 233 -2.35 -0.48 3.80
CA VAL A 233 -2.10 -1.87 3.40
C VAL A 233 -2.95 -2.85 4.20
N GLY A 234 -3.58 -3.83 3.53
CA GLY A 234 -4.31 -4.92 4.18
C GLY A 234 -3.36 -5.96 4.79
N ALA A 235 -3.70 -6.53 5.94
CA ALA A 235 -2.86 -7.49 6.68
C ALA A 235 -3.15 -8.97 6.38
N ARG A 236 -4.16 -9.28 5.56
CA ARG A 236 -4.68 -10.66 5.38
C ARG A 236 -3.59 -11.67 5.01
N SER A 237 -2.77 -11.38 4.00
CA SER A 237 -1.72 -12.30 3.56
C SER A 237 -0.62 -12.47 4.62
N LEU A 238 -0.35 -11.45 5.41
CA LEU A 238 0.62 -11.52 6.49
C LEU A 238 0.12 -12.44 7.62
N TYR A 239 -1.14 -12.35 8.01
CA TYR A 239 -1.76 -13.26 8.99
C TYR A 239 -1.79 -14.71 8.52
N GLN A 240 -1.93 -14.97 7.21
CA GLN A 240 -1.94 -16.32 6.65
C GLN A 240 -0.56 -16.97 6.56
N THR A 241 0.50 -16.16 6.55
CA THR A 241 1.87 -16.65 6.32
C THR A 241 2.78 -16.51 7.53
N HIS A 242 2.41 -15.70 8.53
CA HIS A 242 3.21 -15.41 9.71
C HIS A 242 2.39 -15.61 10.99
N ASP A 243 3.05 -16.02 12.05
CA ASP A 243 2.43 -16.33 13.35
C ASP A 243 2.64 -15.17 14.36
N PHE A 244 2.01 -14.02 14.09
CA PHE A 244 1.95 -12.89 15.02
C PHE A 244 0.75 -11.97 14.73
N SER A 245 0.28 -11.23 15.75
CA SER A 245 -0.75 -10.21 15.56
C SER A 245 -0.14 -8.92 14.99
N VAL A 246 -0.55 -8.54 13.78
CA VAL A 246 -0.20 -7.26 13.14
C VAL A 246 -0.81 -6.12 13.93
N ALA A 247 -2.04 -6.28 14.41
CA ALA A 247 -2.74 -5.29 15.24
C ALA A 247 -1.95 -4.97 16.51
N LYS A 248 -1.46 -6.01 17.21
CA LYS A 248 -0.62 -5.82 18.40
C LYS A 248 0.65 -5.04 18.09
N LYS A 249 1.41 -5.48 17.07
CA LYS A 249 2.65 -4.80 16.67
C LYS A 249 2.43 -3.32 16.32
N LEU A 250 1.33 -3.03 15.60
CA LEU A 250 0.98 -1.67 15.22
C LEU A 250 0.64 -0.80 16.43
N LEU A 251 -0.14 -1.31 17.38
CA LEU A 251 -0.48 -0.59 18.61
C LEU A 251 0.74 -0.40 19.52
N ASP A 252 1.61 -1.39 19.65
CA ASP A 252 2.87 -1.29 20.39
C ASP A 252 3.77 -0.20 19.76
N TYR A 253 3.87 -0.16 18.43
CA TYR A 253 4.60 0.87 17.69
C TYR A 253 4.04 2.28 17.97
N ILE A 254 2.72 2.47 17.85
CA ILE A 254 2.05 3.75 18.13
C ILE A 254 2.29 4.19 19.57
N SER A 255 2.18 3.25 20.51
CA SER A 255 2.40 3.52 21.93
C SER A 255 3.81 4.00 22.23
N LYS A 256 4.80 3.36 21.59
CA LYS A 256 6.20 3.75 21.73
C LYS A 256 6.44 5.14 21.15
N GLN A 257 5.97 5.42 19.94
CA GLN A 257 6.13 6.73 19.29
C GLN A 257 5.54 7.87 20.15
N LEU A 258 4.36 7.66 20.74
CA LEU A 258 3.72 8.65 21.61
C LEU A 258 4.35 8.74 23.01
N GLY A 259 5.03 7.68 23.45
CA GLY A 259 5.79 7.67 24.71
C GLY A 259 7.13 8.41 24.61
N ASP A 260 7.80 8.29 23.48
CA ASP A 260 9.11 8.92 23.21
C ASP A 260 8.98 10.45 22.96
N GLU A 261 7.76 10.95 22.68
CA GLU A 261 7.46 12.38 22.48
C GLU A 261 7.11 13.13 23.80
N ARG A 262 7.10 12.44 24.97
CA ARG A 262 6.84 13.04 26.29
C ARG A 262 8.14 13.25 27.06
#